data_a13456c1d07601ab03729a6283f112cc
#
_entry.id   a13456c1d07601ab03729a6283f112cc
#
_cell.length_a   1.000
_cell.length_b   1.000
_cell.length_c   1.000
_cell.angle_alpha   90.00
_cell.angle_beta   90.00
_cell.angle_gamma   90.00
#
_symmetry.space_group_name_H-M   'P 1'
#
loop_
_entity.id
_entity.type
_entity.pdbx_description
1 polymer ?
#
loop_
_entity_poly.entity_id
_entity_poly.type
_entity_poly.pdbx_seq_one_letter_code
_entity_poly.pdbx_strand_id
1 'polypeptide(L)'
;FPVVFLSGAGKQFNLMDLNKSILYHEELGLGPDLVDLDRRVSYSTLPKEAIKQRIKLETLSEEMRILYVAFTRAKEKIIITGAVSDLEKWANKCCSAAALDKDVVQSSEVLKGRSYLDWIGMAVCKHKDGEALRNIVGTVDIPIKTNLSTWKINIWTKHQLIVDKNNEAVDKNESEESLIDAEIK
;
A
#
# COMPACT_ATOMS: atom_id res chain seq x y z
N PHE A 1 -20.13 4.74 -8.11
CA PHE A 1 -20.39 5.44 -6.84
C PHE A 1 -19.83 6.85 -6.89
N PRO A 2 -20.47 7.87 -6.28
CA PRO A 2 -19.89 9.22 -6.21
C PRO A 2 -18.55 9.21 -5.49
N VAL A 3 -18.49 8.58 -4.32
CA VAL A 3 -17.29 8.49 -3.48
C VAL A 3 -16.96 7.03 -3.21
N VAL A 4 -15.67 6.70 -3.25
CA VAL A 4 -15.15 5.36 -2.92
C VAL A 4 -14.07 5.50 -1.84
N PHE A 5 -14.12 4.62 -0.85
CA PHE A 5 -13.11 4.52 0.21
C PHE A 5 -12.24 3.28 -0.01
N LEU A 6 -10.93 3.47 -0.15
CA LEU A 6 -9.93 2.41 -0.11
C LEU A 6 -9.26 2.43 1.26
N SER A 7 -9.77 1.62 2.18
CA SER A 7 -9.26 1.57 3.55
C SER A 7 -8.16 0.53 3.72
N GLY A 8 -7.16 0.85 4.54
CA GLY A 8 -6.09 -0.08 4.89
C GLY A 8 -5.13 -0.38 3.73
N ALA A 9 -4.92 0.58 2.80
CA ALA A 9 -4.06 0.39 1.64
C ALA A 9 -2.59 0.02 1.98
N GLY A 10 -2.14 0.26 3.23
CA GLY A 10 -0.82 -0.15 3.73
C GLY A 10 -0.73 -1.62 4.16
N LYS A 11 -1.85 -2.37 4.18
CA LYS A 11 -1.83 -3.79 4.49
C LYS A 11 -1.06 -4.57 3.41
N GLN A 12 -0.13 -5.44 3.85
CA GLN A 12 0.67 -6.24 2.93
C GLN A 12 -0.18 -7.32 2.24
N PHE A 13 0.15 -7.60 0.99
CA PHE A 13 -0.43 -8.72 0.25
C PHE A 13 -0.09 -10.04 0.92
N ASN A 14 -1.04 -10.96 0.90
CA ASN A 14 -0.82 -12.29 1.49
C ASN A 14 -0.07 -13.19 0.49
N LEU A 15 1.21 -13.43 0.78
CA LEU A 15 2.07 -14.31 0.01
C LEU A 15 2.52 -15.53 0.83
N MET A 16 1.81 -15.88 1.91
CA MET A 16 2.18 -16.98 2.78
C MET A 16 2.16 -18.35 2.09
N ASP A 17 1.26 -18.53 1.12
CA ASP A 17 1.16 -19.77 0.36
C ASP A 17 2.41 -20.11 -0.46
N LEU A 18 3.24 -19.12 -0.78
CA LEU A 18 4.52 -19.32 -1.47
C LEU A 18 5.58 -20.01 -0.63
N ASN A 19 5.36 -20.16 0.68
CA ASN A 19 6.31 -20.77 1.60
C ASN A 19 5.99 -22.26 1.94
N LYS A 20 5.00 -22.84 1.25
CA LYS A 20 4.66 -24.27 1.41
C LYS A 20 5.81 -25.17 0.91
N SER A 21 5.98 -26.34 1.50
CA SER A 21 7.02 -27.32 1.10
C SER A 21 6.81 -27.84 -0.33
N ILE A 22 5.57 -27.86 -0.81
CA ILE A 22 5.22 -28.25 -2.18
C ILE A 22 4.37 -27.13 -2.76
N LEU A 23 4.78 -26.62 -3.92
CA LEU A 23 3.98 -25.69 -4.71
C LEU A 23 3.42 -26.40 -5.93
N TYR A 24 2.22 -26.00 -6.31
CA TYR A 24 1.55 -26.48 -7.52
C TYR A 24 1.16 -25.29 -8.40
N HIS A 25 1.35 -25.43 -9.69
CA HIS A 25 0.89 -24.49 -10.70
C HIS A 25 0.30 -25.24 -11.89
N GLU A 26 -0.81 -24.77 -12.42
CA GLU A 26 -1.56 -25.47 -13.48
C GLU A 26 -0.69 -25.78 -14.71
N GLU A 27 0.11 -24.82 -15.17
CA GLU A 27 0.97 -24.95 -16.34
C GLU A 27 2.35 -25.56 -16.03
N LEU A 28 2.91 -25.31 -14.84
CA LEU A 28 4.28 -25.68 -14.48
C LEU A 28 4.37 -26.98 -13.66
N GLY A 29 3.22 -27.50 -13.21
CA GLY A 29 3.15 -28.75 -12.44
C GLY A 29 3.53 -28.57 -10.97
N LEU A 30 4.28 -29.51 -10.42
CA LEU A 30 4.64 -29.62 -9.01
C LEU A 30 6.10 -29.19 -8.77
N GLY A 31 6.30 -28.37 -7.73
CA GLY A 31 7.62 -27.96 -7.25
C GLY A 31 7.81 -28.31 -5.78
N PRO A 32 8.34 -29.50 -5.47
CA PRO A 32 8.66 -29.90 -4.10
C PRO A 32 9.99 -29.33 -3.63
N ASP A 33 10.18 -29.26 -2.29
CA ASP A 33 11.50 -29.14 -1.69
C ASP A 33 12.24 -30.49 -1.78
N LEU A 34 13.55 -30.43 -1.93
CA LEU A 34 14.43 -31.57 -1.73
C LEU A 34 14.77 -31.67 -0.24
N VAL A 35 14.46 -32.81 0.38
CA VAL A 35 14.73 -33.02 1.80
C VAL A 35 15.85 -34.08 1.94
N ASP A 36 16.95 -33.66 2.55
CA ASP A 36 18.02 -34.56 2.97
C ASP A 36 17.77 -35.02 4.44
N LEU A 37 17.30 -36.24 4.61
CA LEU A 37 16.93 -36.77 5.91
C LEU A 37 18.14 -37.03 6.82
N ASP A 38 19.29 -37.36 6.24
CA ASP A 38 20.52 -37.67 7.01
C ASP A 38 21.08 -36.38 7.63
N ARG A 39 21.06 -35.31 6.87
CA ARG A 39 21.54 -33.99 7.32
C ARG A 39 20.44 -33.11 7.94
N ARG A 40 19.18 -33.55 7.85
CA ARG A 40 18.00 -32.80 8.31
C ARG A 40 17.92 -31.40 7.70
N VAL A 41 18.21 -31.26 6.40
CA VAL A 41 18.19 -30.01 5.67
C VAL A 41 17.18 -30.11 4.53
N SER A 42 16.49 -28.99 4.27
CA SER A 42 15.56 -28.83 3.13
C SER A 42 16.08 -27.78 2.18
N TYR A 43 16.06 -28.08 0.90
CA TYR A 43 16.49 -27.16 -0.18
C TYR A 43 15.34 -26.89 -1.12
N SER A 44 15.15 -25.62 -1.50
CA SER A 44 14.22 -25.28 -2.56
C SER A 44 14.75 -25.78 -3.91
N THR A 45 13.90 -26.48 -4.65
CA THR A 45 14.28 -26.96 -5.98
C THR A 45 14.07 -25.87 -7.04
N LEU A 46 14.78 -25.95 -8.16
CA LEU A 46 14.62 -25.01 -9.28
C LEU A 46 13.18 -24.94 -9.81
N PRO A 47 12.46 -26.07 -10.03
CA PRO A 47 11.04 -26.03 -10.36
C PRO A 47 10.19 -25.27 -9.32
N LYS A 48 10.45 -25.47 -8.03
CA LYS A 48 9.73 -24.78 -6.97
C LYS A 48 9.95 -23.25 -7.04
N GLU A 49 11.19 -22.79 -7.24
CA GLU A 49 11.48 -21.37 -7.39
C GLU A 49 10.83 -20.77 -8.63
N ALA A 50 10.79 -21.48 -9.75
CA ALA A 50 10.09 -21.05 -10.96
C ALA A 50 8.58 -20.90 -10.73
N ILE A 51 7.94 -21.89 -10.08
CA ILE A 51 6.53 -21.87 -9.70
C ILE A 51 6.24 -20.72 -8.73
N LYS A 52 7.10 -20.52 -7.73
CA LYS A 52 6.99 -19.44 -6.75
C LYS A 52 7.00 -18.06 -7.41
N GLN A 53 7.90 -17.86 -8.36
CA GLN A 53 7.96 -16.61 -9.13
C GLN A 53 6.68 -16.41 -9.96
N ARG A 54 6.19 -17.46 -10.62
CA ARG A 54 4.98 -17.41 -11.44
C ARG A 54 3.75 -17.06 -10.62
N ILE A 55 3.52 -17.78 -9.51
CA ILE A 55 2.39 -17.53 -8.60
C ILE A 55 2.45 -16.10 -8.04
N LYS A 56 3.65 -15.63 -7.65
CA LYS A 56 3.83 -14.26 -7.18
C LYS A 56 3.41 -13.23 -8.23
N LEU A 57 3.83 -13.40 -9.48
CA LEU A 57 3.46 -12.50 -10.57
C LEU A 57 1.95 -12.47 -10.80
N GLU A 58 1.30 -13.62 -10.80
CA GLU A 58 -0.13 -13.75 -10.97
C GLU A 58 -0.90 -13.09 -9.82
N THR A 59 -0.48 -13.36 -8.58
CA THR A 59 -1.07 -12.72 -7.40
C THR A 59 -0.97 -11.19 -7.48
N LEU A 60 0.21 -10.65 -7.80
CA LEU A 60 0.38 -9.20 -7.93
C LEU A 60 -0.42 -8.62 -9.10
N SER A 61 -0.59 -9.35 -10.20
CA SER A 61 -1.43 -8.93 -11.32
C SER A 61 -2.90 -8.85 -10.92
N GLU A 62 -3.39 -9.84 -10.15
CA GLU A 62 -4.76 -9.81 -9.61
C GLU A 62 -4.96 -8.64 -8.64
N GLU A 63 -4.02 -8.41 -7.73
CA GLU A 63 -4.09 -7.28 -6.81
C GLU A 63 -4.09 -5.93 -7.55
N MET A 64 -3.29 -5.79 -8.61
CA MET A 64 -3.30 -4.59 -9.45
C MET A 64 -4.64 -4.42 -10.17
N ARG A 65 -5.25 -5.51 -10.63
CA ARG A 65 -6.58 -5.48 -11.26
C ARG A 65 -7.67 -5.07 -10.26
N ILE A 66 -7.59 -5.56 -9.03
CA ILE A 66 -8.50 -5.15 -7.94
C ILE A 66 -8.36 -3.65 -7.66
N LEU A 67 -7.12 -3.15 -7.56
CA LEU A 67 -6.85 -1.73 -7.38
C LEU A 67 -7.42 -0.89 -8.53
N TYR A 68 -7.22 -1.31 -9.77
CA TYR A 68 -7.79 -0.66 -10.97
C TYR A 68 -9.31 -0.59 -10.90
N VAL A 69 -9.97 -1.70 -10.53
CA VAL A 69 -11.42 -1.73 -10.35
C VAL A 69 -11.87 -0.74 -9.27
N ALA A 70 -11.17 -0.68 -8.13
CA ALA A 70 -11.48 0.28 -7.07
C ALA A 70 -11.40 1.73 -7.56
N PHE A 71 -10.36 2.10 -8.29
CA PHE A 71 -10.20 3.43 -8.85
C PHE A 71 -11.29 3.78 -9.89
N THR A 72 -11.65 2.83 -10.75
CA THR A 72 -12.65 3.06 -11.80
C THR A 72 -14.09 3.10 -11.29
N ARG A 73 -14.36 2.66 -10.05
CA ARG A 73 -15.68 2.75 -9.42
C ARG A 73 -16.03 4.14 -8.89
N ALA A 74 -15.04 4.97 -8.61
CA ALA A 74 -15.26 6.34 -8.15
C ALA A 74 -15.61 7.25 -9.34
N LYS A 75 -16.72 7.99 -9.22
CA LYS A 75 -17.13 8.99 -10.22
C LYS A 75 -16.55 10.37 -9.91
N GLU A 76 -16.52 10.76 -8.64
CA GLU A 76 -16.17 12.11 -8.21
C GLU A 76 -14.91 12.10 -7.31
N LYS A 77 -14.84 11.17 -6.33
CA LYS A 77 -13.78 11.19 -5.32
C LYS A 77 -13.41 9.80 -4.86
N ILE A 78 -12.12 9.56 -4.69
CA ILE A 78 -11.59 8.40 -3.97
C ILE A 78 -10.84 8.88 -2.73
N ILE A 79 -11.10 8.23 -1.60
CA ILE A 79 -10.43 8.48 -0.32
C ILE A 79 -9.63 7.25 0.03
N ILE A 80 -8.32 7.41 0.15
CA ILE A 80 -7.39 6.31 0.41
C ILE A 80 -6.79 6.50 1.79
N THR A 81 -6.87 5.48 2.64
CA THR A 81 -6.24 5.49 3.94
C THR A 81 -5.27 4.33 4.08
N GLY A 82 -4.13 4.58 4.71
CA GLY A 82 -3.12 3.57 4.96
C GLY A 82 -2.20 3.99 6.09
N ALA A 83 -1.52 3.01 6.69
CA ALA A 83 -0.53 3.24 7.72
C ALA A 83 0.79 2.58 7.32
N VAL A 84 1.89 3.21 7.67
CA VAL A 84 3.25 2.70 7.53
C VAL A 84 3.96 2.79 8.88
N SER A 85 4.85 1.86 9.15
CA SER A 85 5.61 1.83 10.40
C SER A 85 6.71 2.89 10.45
N ASP A 86 7.31 3.18 9.31
CA ASP A 86 8.41 4.13 9.14
C ASP A 86 8.14 4.93 7.86
N LEU A 87 7.69 6.17 8.03
CA LEU A 87 7.28 7.03 6.93
C LEU A 87 8.48 7.44 6.06
N GLU A 88 9.62 7.73 6.67
CA GLU A 88 10.81 8.17 5.93
C GLU A 88 11.36 7.07 5.04
N LYS A 89 11.53 5.85 5.57
CA LYS A 89 11.96 4.69 4.77
C LYS A 89 10.98 4.36 3.65
N TRP A 90 9.69 4.44 3.94
CA TRP A 90 8.65 4.17 2.94
C TRP A 90 8.66 5.24 1.84
N ALA A 91 8.72 6.52 2.19
CA ALA A 91 8.78 7.62 1.23
C ALA A 91 10.06 7.54 0.37
N ASN A 92 11.21 7.25 0.98
CA ASN A 92 12.47 7.03 0.26
C ASN A 92 12.35 5.91 -0.78
N LYS A 93 11.77 4.77 -0.40
CA LYS A 93 11.51 3.64 -1.32
C LYS A 93 10.65 4.08 -2.51
N CYS A 94 9.53 4.77 -2.25
CA CYS A 94 8.61 5.22 -3.28
C CYS A 94 9.24 6.26 -4.22
N CYS A 95 9.93 7.25 -3.67
CA CYS A 95 10.57 8.30 -4.44
C CYS A 95 11.75 7.78 -5.26
N SER A 96 12.57 6.87 -4.71
CA SER A 96 13.67 6.23 -5.46
C SER A 96 13.14 5.42 -6.65
N ALA A 97 12.07 4.64 -6.45
CA ALA A 97 11.43 3.91 -7.54
C ALA A 97 10.82 4.85 -8.60
N ALA A 98 10.27 5.99 -8.18
CA ALA A 98 9.72 7.00 -9.07
C ALA A 98 10.78 7.73 -9.90
N ALA A 99 12.02 7.87 -9.41
CA ALA A 99 13.10 8.56 -10.07
C ALA A 99 13.73 7.78 -11.25
N LEU A 100 13.59 6.45 -11.29
CA LEU A 100 14.27 5.57 -12.24
C LEU A 100 13.89 5.78 -13.71
N ASP A 101 12.70 6.28 -13.99
CA ASP A 101 12.18 6.45 -15.34
C ASP A 101 11.41 7.76 -15.45
N LYS A 102 11.46 8.41 -16.63
CA LYS A 102 10.77 9.68 -16.85
C LYS A 102 9.24 9.51 -16.97
N ASP A 103 8.81 8.43 -17.57
CA ASP A 103 7.42 8.29 -18.01
C ASP A 103 6.56 7.42 -17.13
N VAL A 104 7.09 6.33 -16.64
CA VAL A 104 6.34 5.32 -15.87
C VAL A 104 7.11 4.89 -14.62
N VAL A 105 6.44 4.22 -13.71
CA VAL A 105 7.13 3.42 -12.70
C VAL A 105 7.55 2.11 -13.36
N GLN A 106 8.84 1.77 -13.28
CA GLN A 106 9.35 0.55 -13.91
C GLN A 106 8.67 -0.69 -13.34
N SER A 107 8.39 -1.66 -14.22
CA SER A 107 7.74 -2.92 -13.81
C SER A 107 8.50 -3.65 -12.71
N SER A 108 9.83 -3.62 -12.74
CA SER A 108 10.68 -4.20 -11.68
C SER A 108 10.41 -3.59 -10.30
N GLU A 109 10.11 -2.29 -10.23
CA GLU A 109 9.79 -1.62 -8.96
C GLU A 109 8.36 -1.90 -8.51
N VAL A 110 7.41 -1.95 -9.47
CA VAL A 110 6.03 -2.36 -9.19
C VAL A 110 6.00 -3.76 -8.56
N LEU A 111 6.79 -4.71 -9.08
CA LEU A 111 6.91 -6.08 -8.55
C LEU A 111 7.55 -6.18 -7.16
N LYS A 112 8.26 -5.15 -6.70
CA LYS A 112 8.76 -5.03 -5.33
C LYS A 112 7.74 -4.47 -4.35
N GLY A 113 6.62 -3.93 -4.84
CA GLY A 113 5.51 -3.43 -4.03
C GLY A 113 4.91 -4.56 -3.20
N ARG A 114 4.62 -4.28 -1.94
CA ARG A 114 4.04 -5.24 -0.99
C ARG A 114 2.62 -4.88 -0.57
N SER A 115 2.15 -3.70 -0.96
CA SER A 115 0.83 -3.17 -0.59
C SER A 115 0.32 -2.23 -1.68
N TYR A 116 -0.97 -1.97 -1.68
CA TYR A 116 -1.54 -0.94 -2.55
C TYR A 116 -0.92 0.43 -2.31
N LEU A 117 -0.60 0.73 -1.05
CA LEU A 117 -0.01 2.01 -0.68
C LEU A 117 1.39 2.18 -1.30
N ASP A 118 2.18 1.10 -1.46
CA ASP A 118 3.46 1.15 -2.16
C ASP A 118 3.28 1.61 -3.61
N TRP A 119 2.35 1.01 -4.34
CA TRP A 119 2.08 1.37 -5.73
C TRP A 119 1.54 2.79 -5.89
N ILE A 120 0.61 3.16 -5.00
CA ILE A 120 0.05 4.51 -4.99
C ILE A 120 1.13 5.54 -4.65
N GLY A 121 1.98 5.27 -3.66
CA GLY A 121 3.07 6.14 -3.26
C GLY A 121 4.08 6.40 -4.38
N MET A 122 4.48 5.34 -5.11
CA MET A 122 5.36 5.49 -6.29
C MET A 122 4.72 6.37 -7.37
N ALA A 123 3.43 6.20 -7.64
CA ALA A 123 2.71 7.01 -8.63
C ALA A 123 2.55 8.47 -8.17
N VAL A 124 2.21 8.67 -6.89
CA VAL A 124 2.01 9.99 -6.31
C VAL A 124 3.34 10.77 -6.22
N CYS A 125 4.48 10.11 -5.97
CA CYS A 125 5.79 10.77 -6.01
C CYS A 125 6.09 11.42 -7.38
N LYS A 126 5.56 10.85 -8.48
CA LYS A 126 5.66 11.44 -9.84
C LYS A 126 4.65 12.54 -10.11
N HIS A 127 3.60 12.66 -9.30
CA HIS A 127 2.55 13.64 -9.52
C HIS A 127 2.93 15.02 -8.97
N LYS A 128 2.44 16.10 -9.59
CA LYS A 128 2.67 17.47 -9.13
C LYS A 128 2.31 17.66 -7.64
N ASP A 129 1.18 17.12 -7.20
CA ASP A 129 0.67 17.23 -5.83
C ASP A 129 1.36 16.28 -4.84
N GLY A 130 2.35 15.49 -5.28
CA GLY A 130 3.15 14.60 -4.46
C GLY A 130 4.27 15.27 -3.65
N GLU A 131 4.31 16.60 -3.63
CA GLU A 131 5.34 17.40 -2.95
C GLU A 131 5.48 17.02 -1.46
N ALA A 132 4.38 16.77 -0.77
CA ALA A 132 4.40 16.36 0.63
C ALA A 132 5.24 15.10 0.89
N LEU A 133 5.25 14.14 -0.04
CA LEU A 133 6.08 12.94 0.08
C LEU A 133 7.54 13.21 -0.32
N ARG A 134 7.76 13.99 -1.36
CA ARG A 134 9.12 14.35 -1.81
C ARG A 134 9.87 15.16 -0.76
N ASN A 135 9.20 16.07 -0.05
CA ASN A 135 9.81 16.89 0.99
C ASN A 135 10.30 16.08 2.21
N ILE A 136 9.72 14.90 2.47
CA ILE A 136 10.21 13.98 3.52
C ILE A 136 11.59 13.41 3.16
N VAL A 137 11.82 13.16 1.88
CA VAL A 137 13.03 12.50 1.37
C VAL A 137 14.15 13.50 1.08
N GLY A 138 13.83 14.76 0.86
CA GLY A 138 14.79 15.79 0.45
C GLY A 138 15.08 15.80 -1.04
N THR A 139 16.34 15.99 -1.43
CA THR A 139 16.75 16.21 -2.82
C THR A 139 16.80 14.93 -3.66
N VAL A 140 15.68 14.43 -4.10
CA VAL A 140 15.62 13.42 -5.17
C VAL A 140 15.04 14.09 -6.41
N ASP A 141 15.79 14.05 -7.50
CA ASP A 141 15.32 14.56 -8.80
C ASP A 141 14.33 13.55 -9.40
N ILE A 142 13.04 13.85 -9.25
CA ILE A 142 11.95 13.01 -9.75
C ILE A 142 11.28 13.73 -10.91
N PRO A 143 11.19 13.11 -12.08
CA PRO A 143 10.47 13.68 -13.21
C PRO A 143 8.98 13.83 -12.87
N ILE A 144 8.49 15.06 -12.75
CA ILE A 144 7.11 15.36 -12.37
C ILE A 144 6.21 15.30 -13.58
N LYS A 145 5.10 14.56 -13.44
CA LYS A 145 4.01 14.52 -14.43
C LYS A 145 2.84 15.40 -13.99
N THR A 146 2.39 16.21 -14.92
CA THR A 146 1.14 16.96 -14.77
C THR A 146 0.02 16.22 -15.49
N ASN A 147 -1.03 15.86 -14.76
CA ASN A 147 -2.27 15.33 -15.30
C ASN A 147 -3.46 16.09 -14.70
N LEU A 148 -4.67 15.78 -15.17
CA LEU A 148 -5.91 16.48 -14.74
C LEU A 148 -6.36 16.07 -13.32
N SER A 149 -5.81 15.00 -12.75
CA SER A 149 -6.18 14.59 -11.39
C SER A 149 -5.60 15.56 -10.36
N THR A 150 -6.26 15.68 -9.23
CA THR A 150 -5.81 16.45 -8.08
C THR A 150 -5.71 15.54 -6.86
N TRP A 151 -4.60 15.64 -6.12
CA TRP A 151 -4.36 14.86 -4.93
C TRP A 151 -4.20 15.76 -3.71
N LYS A 152 -4.88 15.42 -2.62
CA LYS A 152 -4.66 16.02 -1.32
C LYS A 152 -4.08 14.98 -0.40
N ILE A 153 -2.84 15.18 0.05
CA ILE A 153 -2.11 14.23 0.89
C ILE A 153 -2.08 14.80 2.30
N ASN A 154 -2.63 14.06 3.25
CA ASN A 154 -2.56 14.38 4.67
C ASN A 154 -1.73 13.30 5.36
N ILE A 155 -0.73 13.71 6.12
CA ILE A 155 0.16 12.83 6.87
C ILE A 155 -0.06 13.09 8.35
N TRP A 156 -0.36 12.05 9.11
CA TRP A 156 -0.73 12.11 10.51
C TRP A 156 0.19 11.19 11.31
N THR A 157 0.73 11.71 12.39
CA THR A 157 1.44 10.87 13.36
C THR A 157 0.45 10.23 14.33
N LYS A 158 0.85 9.09 14.93
CA LYS A 158 0.02 8.42 15.94
C LYS A 158 -0.38 9.36 17.09
N HIS A 159 0.52 10.25 17.49
CA HIS A 159 0.27 11.20 18.56
C HIS A 159 -0.83 12.20 18.20
N GLN A 160 -0.81 12.77 16.99
CA GLN A 160 -1.83 13.69 16.51
C GLN A 160 -3.22 13.05 16.49
N LEU A 161 -3.33 11.80 16.02
CA LEU A 161 -4.61 11.07 16.01
C LEU A 161 -5.19 10.79 17.41
N ILE A 162 -4.35 10.67 18.45
CA ILE A 162 -4.80 10.46 19.82
C ILE A 162 -5.29 11.77 20.44
N VAL A 163 -4.60 12.87 20.18
CA VAL A 163 -4.97 14.21 20.68
C VAL A 163 -6.32 14.65 20.11
N ASP A 164 -6.53 14.46 18.79
CA ASP A 164 -7.80 14.81 18.14
C ASP A 164 -8.98 14.02 18.74
N LYS A 165 -8.80 12.73 19.02
CA LYS A 165 -9.84 11.91 19.67
C LYS A 165 -10.22 12.41 21.06
N ASN A 166 -9.23 12.89 21.82
CA ASN A 166 -9.50 13.41 23.16
C ASN A 166 -10.26 14.75 23.09
N ASN A 167 -9.96 15.60 22.13
CA ASN A 167 -10.67 16.85 21.91
C ASN A 167 -12.12 16.62 21.45
N GLU A 168 -12.37 15.68 20.54
CA GLU A 168 -13.73 15.31 20.12
C GLU A 168 -14.57 14.68 21.27
N ALA A 169 -13.93 13.99 22.21
CA ALA A 169 -14.61 13.43 23.37
C ALA A 169 -14.98 14.50 24.39
N VAL A 170 -14.16 15.54 24.54
CA VAL A 170 -14.44 16.70 25.40
C VAL A 170 -15.61 17.51 24.85
N ASP A 171 -15.61 17.82 23.53
CA ASP A 171 -16.70 18.56 22.89
C ASP A 171 -18.05 17.84 22.96
N LYS A 172 -18.05 16.49 22.88
CA LYS A 172 -19.28 15.70 23.04
C LYS A 172 -19.83 15.72 24.47
N ASN A 173 -18.96 15.66 25.48
CA ASN A 173 -19.38 15.72 26.86
C ASN A 173 -19.94 17.11 27.23
N GLU A 174 -19.33 18.20 26.76
CA GLU A 174 -19.85 19.55 26.94
C GLU A 174 -21.20 19.76 26.23
N SER A 175 -21.43 19.16 25.07
CA SER A 175 -22.70 19.23 24.37
C SER A 175 -23.81 18.40 25.05
N GLU A 176 -23.48 17.26 25.66
CA GLU A 176 -24.45 16.43 26.40
C GLU A 176 -24.81 17.07 27.75
N GLU A 177 -23.84 17.65 28.49
CA GLU A 177 -24.14 18.39 29.73
C GLU A 177 -25.00 19.63 29.46
N SER A 178 -24.78 20.36 28.37
CA SER A 178 -25.59 21.52 27.99
C SER A 178 -27.02 21.16 27.59
N LEU A 179 -27.27 19.97 27.10
CA LEU A 179 -28.61 19.46 26.77
C LEU A 179 -29.37 19.01 28.01
N ILE A 180 -28.70 18.42 29.00
CA ILE A 180 -29.29 18.01 30.28
C ILE A 180 -29.75 19.21 31.09
N ASP A 181 -28.96 20.29 31.12
CA ASP A 181 -29.31 21.55 31.81
C ASP A 181 -30.48 22.31 31.15
N ALA A 182 -30.75 22.07 29.88
CA ALA A 182 -31.89 22.67 29.17
C ALA A 182 -33.23 21.95 29.40
N GLU A 183 -33.21 20.68 29.81
CA GLU A 183 -34.44 19.90 30.10
C GLU A 183 -34.94 20.05 31.55
N ILE A 184 -34.15 20.65 32.44
CA ILE A 184 -34.48 20.84 33.86
C ILE A 184 -35.10 22.22 34.17
N LYS A 185 -35.32 23.06 33.20
CA LYS A 185 -36.03 24.35 33.28
C LYS A 185 -37.36 24.31 32.58
#